data_701ee2f498587096bd508c760dc4de68
#
_entry.id   701ee2f498587096bd508c760dc4de68
#
_cell.length_a   1.000
_cell.length_b   1.000
_cell.length_c   1.000
_cell.angle_alpha   90.00
_cell.angle_beta   90.00
_cell.angle_gamma   90.00
#
_symmetry.space_group_name_H-M   'P 1'
#
loop_
_entity.id
_entity.type
_entity.pdbx_description
1 polymer ?
#
loop_
_entity_poly.entity_id
_entity_poly.type
_entity_poly.pdbx_seq_one_letter_code
_entity_poly.pdbx_strand_id
1 'polypeptide(L)'
;CEAHWYVFDNTTKPKCPFCGQEYKGQLPILNFYYAPSHGKYMSENYRLMVYDKQTLYKWHSNNLVSANEKTSTEDKKPVGDFHFHNGQWILINRRLPDMYDVTEKKPIAIGGYVPLTDGRQILLDKGQGGRLVVVQLVKN
;
A
#
# COMPACT_ATOMS: atom_id res chain seq x y z
N CYS A 1 -14.86 9.39 8.07
CA CYS A 1 -15.27 9.33 6.66
C CYS A 1 -14.60 8.16 5.96
N GLU A 2 -15.38 7.31 5.32
CA GLU A 2 -14.88 6.10 4.63
C GLU A 2 -14.64 6.32 3.14
N ALA A 3 -14.58 7.57 2.69
CA ALA A 3 -14.35 7.90 1.29
C ALA A 3 -12.98 7.42 0.82
N HIS A 4 -12.88 7.13 -0.47
CA HIS A 4 -11.61 6.76 -1.07
C HIS A 4 -10.68 7.97 -1.13
N TRP A 5 -9.41 7.73 -0.81
CA TRP A 5 -8.37 8.74 -0.90
C TRP A 5 -7.56 8.50 -2.16
N TYR A 6 -7.19 9.59 -2.82
CA TYR A 6 -6.41 9.56 -4.05
C TYR A 6 -4.96 9.93 -3.76
N VAL A 7 -4.12 9.86 -4.78
CA VAL A 7 -2.74 10.34 -4.67
C VAL A 7 -2.77 11.83 -4.35
N PHE A 8 -1.95 12.26 -3.42
CA PHE A 8 -1.88 13.66 -3.02
C PHE A 8 -0.42 14.07 -2.78
N ASP A 9 -0.19 15.37 -2.80
CA ASP A 9 1.11 15.95 -2.46
C ASP A 9 1.31 15.87 -0.95
N ASN A 10 2.46 15.35 -0.51
CA ASN A 10 2.77 15.21 0.92
C ASN A 10 3.03 16.53 1.64
N THR A 11 3.04 17.67 0.93
CA THR A 11 3.11 18.99 1.54
C THR A 11 1.74 19.50 1.98
N THR A 12 0.66 18.85 1.56
CA THR A 12 -0.71 19.23 1.86
C THR A 12 -1.25 18.34 2.99
N LYS A 13 -1.95 18.93 3.95
CA LYS A 13 -2.59 18.14 5.00
C LYS A 13 -3.63 17.21 4.39
N PRO A 14 -3.65 15.93 4.80
CA PRO A 14 -4.62 14.98 4.27
C PRO A 14 -6.05 15.38 4.68
N LYS A 15 -6.93 15.41 3.69
CA LYS A 15 -8.36 15.67 3.89
C LYS A 15 -9.17 14.68 3.10
N CYS A 16 -10.28 14.25 3.67
CA CYS A 16 -11.24 13.45 2.92
C CYS A 16 -11.84 14.31 1.79
N PRO A 17 -11.78 13.86 0.52
CA PRO A 17 -12.29 14.66 -0.59
C PRO A 17 -13.81 14.84 -0.58
N PHE A 18 -14.53 14.03 0.18
CA PHE A 18 -16.00 14.09 0.22
C PHE A 18 -16.54 14.87 1.41
N CYS A 19 -15.93 14.77 2.57
CA CYS A 19 -16.42 15.46 3.77
C CYS A 19 -15.49 16.56 4.28
N GLY A 20 -14.30 16.70 3.71
CA GLY A 20 -13.34 17.73 4.10
C GLY A 20 -12.69 17.53 5.46
N GLN A 21 -12.98 16.41 6.12
CA GLN A 21 -12.40 16.12 7.43
C GLN A 21 -10.91 15.91 7.34
N GLU A 22 -10.13 16.61 8.18
CA GLU A 22 -8.70 16.39 8.28
C GLU A 22 -8.42 15.22 9.23
N TYR A 23 -7.44 14.39 8.86
CA TYR A 23 -6.92 13.41 9.79
C TYR A 23 -5.96 14.06 10.76
N LYS A 24 -6.03 13.64 12.01
CA LYS A 24 -5.10 14.07 13.07
C LYS A 24 -4.12 12.93 13.36
N GLY A 25 -2.87 13.29 13.71
CA GLY A 25 -1.83 12.32 13.98
C GLY A 25 -1.04 11.96 12.73
N GLN A 26 -0.40 10.79 12.76
CA GLN A 26 0.42 10.32 11.65
C GLN A 26 -0.40 9.42 10.73
N LEU A 27 -0.29 9.67 9.43
CA LEU A 27 -0.92 8.83 8.40
C LEU A 27 0.15 8.20 7.53
N PRO A 28 0.02 6.90 7.20
CA PRO A 28 0.95 6.28 6.27
C PRO A 28 0.64 6.69 4.83
N ILE A 29 1.70 6.94 4.08
CA ILE A 29 1.65 7.05 2.63
C ILE A 29 2.53 5.95 2.09
N LEU A 30 2.02 5.19 1.13
CA LEU A 30 2.80 4.18 0.43
C LEU A 30 3.34 4.79 -0.87
N ASN A 31 4.65 4.85 -0.98
CA ASN A 31 5.32 5.27 -2.20
C ASN A 31 5.68 4.03 -3.01
N PHE A 32 5.19 3.93 -4.25
CA PHE A 32 5.31 2.73 -5.06
C PHE A 32 6.54 2.78 -5.97
N TYR A 33 7.25 1.67 -6.04
CA TYR A 33 8.43 1.46 -6.88
C TYR A 33 8.22 0.19 -7.69
N TYR A 34 8.83 0.14 -8.86
CA TYR A 34 8.83 -1.04 -9.70
C TYR A 34 10.25 -1.32 -10.21
N ALA A 35 10.51 -2.54 -10.61
CA ALA A 35 11.82 -2.93 -11.14
C ALA A 35 11.71 -3.13 -12.66
N PRO A 36 12.10 -2.14 -13.49
CA PRO A 36 12.12 -2.33 -14.94
C PRO A 36 13.21 -3.32 -15.37
N SER A 37 14.23 -3.49 -14.53
CA SER A 37 15.26 -4.49 -14.72
C SER A 37 15.59 -5.14 -13.38
N HIS A 38 16.11 -6.36 -13.41
CA HIS A 38 16.37 -7.14 -12.21
C HIS A 38 17.23 -6.37 -11.20
N GLY A 39 16.73 -6.27 -9.97
CA GLY A 39 17.44 -5.68 -8.85
C GLY A 39 17.46 -4.16 -8.78
N LYS A 40 16.84 -3.47 -9.74
CA LYS A 40 16.83 -2.00 -9.77
C LYS A 40 15.39 -1.49 -9.67
N TYR A 41 15.07 -0.79 -8.58
CA TYR A 41 13.75 -0.21 -8.35
C TYR A 41 13.76 1.27 -8.72
N MET A 42 12.69 1.70 -9.38
CA MET A 42 12.46 3.09 -9.76
C MET A 42 11.11 3.55 -9.26
N SER A 43 11.03 4.81 -8.83
CA SER A 43 9.76 5.40 -8.40
C SER A 43 8.78 5.47 -9.57
N GLU A 44 7.53 5.08 -9.32
CA GLU A 44 6.45 5.23 -10.30
C GLU A 44 5.74 6.59 -10.19
N ASN A 45 6.18 7.45 -9.27
CA ASN A 45 5.48 8.69 -8.94
C ASN A 45 4.03 8.44 -8.52
N TYR A 46 3.78 7.28 -7.93
CA TYR A 46 2.47 6.86 -7.46
C TYR A 46 2.51 6.73 -5.94
N ARG A 47 1.53 7.30 -5.27
CA ARG A 47 1.41 7.28 -3.82
C ARG A 47 -0.01 6.92 -3.44
N LEU A 48 -0.14 6.11 -2.39
CA LEU A 48 -1.44 5.75 -1.83
C LEU A 48 -1.50 6.23 -0.39
N MET A 49 -2.49 7.05 -0.08
CA MET A 49 -2.76 7.43 1.30
C MET A 49 -3.57 6.34 1.97
N VAL A 50 -3.09 5.88 3.12
CA VAL A 50 -3.72 4.78 3.85
C VAL A 50 -4.77 5.32 4.81
N TYR A 51 -5.93 4.68 4.84
CA TYR A 51 -6.98 4.93 5.84
C TYR A 51 -7.48 3.60 6.41
N ASP A 52 -8.15 3.67 7.55
CA ASP A 52 -8.62 2.47 8.26
C ASP A 52 -9.63 1.70 7.42
N LYS A 53 -9.46 0.37 7.38
CA LYS A 53 -10.29 -0.57 6.62
C LYS A 53 -10.19 -0.47 5.11
N GLN A 54 -9.19 0.26 4.60
CA GLN A 54 -8.93 0.34 3.17
C GLN A 54 -8.48 -1.02 2.63
N THR A 55 -8.87 -1.32 1.40
CA THR A 55 -8.52 -2.57 0.73
C THR A 55 -7.37 -2.37 -0.24
N LEU A 56 -6.43 -3.31 -0.23
CA LEU A 56 -5.36 -3.38 -1.24
C LEU A 56 -5.76 -4.43 -2.28
N TYR A 57 -5.65 -4.07 -3.55
CA TYR A 57 -5.98 -4.96 -4.67
C TYR A 57 -4.73 -5.40 -5.41
N LYS A 58 -4.88 -6.43 -6.27
CA LYS A 58 -3.76 -7.00 -7.00
C LYS A 58 -3.07 -5.98 -7.92
N TRP A 59 -3.83 -5.08 -8.52
CA TRP A 59 -3.26 -4.03 -9.38
C TRP A 59 -2.41 -3.02 -8.60
N HIS A 60 -2.53 -2.93 -7.28
CA HIS A 60 -1.61 -2.16 -6.45
C HIS A 60 -0.28 -2.89 -6.26
N SER A 61 -0.30 -4.21 -6.27
CA SER A 61 0.88 -5.04 -5.98
C SER A 61 1.72 -5.33 -7.23
N ASN A 62 1.16 -5.16 -8.43
CA ASN A 62 1.83 -5.52 -9.67
C ASN A 62 1.39 -4.59 -10.80
N ASN A 63 2.37 -3.96 -11.48
CA ASN A 63 2.08 -2.99 -12.52
C ASN A 63 1.62 -3.61 -13.85
N LEU A 64 1.67 -4.94 -13.98
CA LEU A 64 1.15 -5.65 -15.14
C LEU A 64 -0.34 -5.99 -15.00
N VAL A 65 -0.94 -5.76 -13.84
CA VAL A 65 -2.36 -5.99 -13.60
C VAL A 65 -3.09 -4.65 -13.70
N SER A 66 -4.10 -4.60 -14.58
CA SER A 66 -4.88 -3.38 -14.81
C SER A 66 -6.20 -3.41 -14.06
N ALA A 67 -6.62 -2.26 -13.54
CA ALA A 67 -7.91 -2.09 -12.88
C ALA A 67 -8.90 -1.50 -13.89
N ASN A 68 -9.57 -2.35 -14.64
CA ASN A 68 -10.57 -1.92 -15.62
C ASN A 68 -11.68 -2.97 -15.75
N GLU A 69 -12.64 -2.74 -16.62
CA GLU A 69 -13.79 -3.64 -16.80
C GLU A 69 -13.38 -5.04 -17.31
N LYS A 70 -12.20 -5.17 -17.91
CA LYS A 70 -11.68 -6.45 -18.40
C LYS A 70 -10.88 -7.20 -17.35
N THR A 71 -10.69 -6.63 -16.16
CA THR A 71 -9.97 -7.30 -15.06
C THR A 71 -10.71 -8.57 -14.67
N SER A 72 -9.98 -9.69 -14.56
CA SER A 72 -10.57 -10.98 -14.20
C SER A 72 -11.17 -10.94 -12.79
N THR A 73 -12.12 -11.85 -12.56
CA THR A 73 -12.74 -12.01 -11.23
C THR A 73 -11.68 -12.29 -10.16
N GLU A 74 -10.69 -13.12 -10.50
CA GLU A 74 -9.60 -13.44 -9.57
C GLU A 74 -8.76 -12.20 -9.23
N ASP A 75 -8.45 -11.37 -10.22
CA ASP A 75 -7.65 -10.15 -10.03
C ASP A 75 -8.43 -9.04 -9.33
N LYS A 76 -9.74 -9.15 -9.21
CA LYS A 76 -10.57 -8.20 -8.46
C LYS A 76 -10.67 -8.53 -6.97
N LYS A 77 -10.18 -9.70 -6.55
CA LYS A 77 -10.22 -10.08 -5.14
C LYS A 77 -9.22 -9.26 -4.32
N PRO A 78 -9.60 -8.83 -3.11
CA PRO A 78 -8.67 -8.13 -2.22
C PRO A 78 -7.45 -8.97 -1.91
N VAL A 79 -6.28 -8.35 -1.92
CA VAL A 79 -5.02 -9.02 -1.56
C VAL A 79 -4.49 -8.57 -0.21
N GLY A 80 -5.04 -7.48 0.34
CA GLY A 80 -4.66 -6.99 1.66
C GLY A 80 -5.66 -6.01 2.21
N ASP A 81 -5.57 -5.74 3.50
CA ASP A 81 -6.37 -4.75 4.21
C ASP A 81 -5.50 -3.90 5.10
N PHE A 82 -5.82 -2.61 5.19
CA PHE A 82 -5.19 -1.69 6.10
C PHE A 82 -6.06 -1.50 7.33
N HIS A 83 -5.44 -1.50 8.51
CA HIS A 83 -6.14 -1.27 9.78
C HIS A 83 -5.32 -0.38 10.70
N PHE A 84 -6.02 0.45 11.46
CA PHE A 84 -5.43 1.18 12.57
C PHE A 84 -5.85 0.48 13.87
N HIS A 85 -4.87 -0.08 14.58
CA HIS A 85 -5.12 -0.89 15.76
C HIS A 85 -4.11 -0.58 16.86
N ASN A 86 -4.59 -0.27 18.06
CA ASN A 86 -3.75 0.04 19.23
C ASN A 86 -2.69 1.11 18.93
N GLY A 87 -3.09 2.17 18.22
CA GLY A 87 -2.19 3.28 17.91
C GLY A 87 -1.22 3.01 16.78
N GLN A 88 -1.35 1.87 16.08
CA GLN A 88 -0.44 1.50 15.00
C GLN A 88 -1.19 1.14 13.74
N TRP A 89 -0.65 1.59 12.60
CA TRP A 89 -1.13 1.18 11.28
C TRP A 89 -0.51 -0.14 10.90
N ILE A 90 -1.33 -1.06 10.36
CA ILE A 90 -0.88 -2.37 9.89
C ILE A 90 -1.47 -2.67 8.52
N LEU A 91 -0.74 -3.49 7.75
CA LEU A 91 -1.22 -4.08 6.50
C LEU A 91 -1.31 -5.58 6.70
N ILE A 92 -2.52 -6.13 6.54
CA ILE A 92 -2.76 -7.57 6.66
C ILE A 92 -2.66 -8.19 5.27
N ASN A 93 -1.85 -9.25 5.14
CA ASN A 93 -1.71 -10.00 3.90
C ASN A 93 -2.86 -10.99 3.76
N ARG A 94 -3.68 -10.83 2.71
CA ARG A 94 -4.81 -11.73 2.44
C ARG A 94 -4.51 -12.77 1.37
N ARG A 95 -3.82 -12.38 0.28
CA ARG A 95 -3.62 -13.25 -0.88
C ARG A 95 -2.28 -13.06 -1.58
N LEU A 96 -1.29 -12.45 -0.95
CA LEU A 96 0.02 -12.23 -1.55
C LEU A 96 1.02 -13.27 -1.05
N PRO A 97 1.26 -14.35 -1.82
CA PRO A 97 2.13 -15.44 -1.35
C PRO A 97 3.61 -15.03 -1.24
N ASP A 98 4.00 -13.99 -1.97
CA ASP A 98 5.40 -13.54 -2.02
C ASP A 98 5.64 -12.24 -1.25
N MET A 99 4.69 -11.81 -0.43
CA MET A 99 4.84 -10.58 0.36
C MET A 99 6.02 -10.73 1.34
N TYR A 100 6.86 -9.71 1.37
CA TYR A 100 8.10 -9.76 2.14
C TYR A 100 8.41 -8.42 2.78
N ASP A 101 8.76 -8.45 4.07
CA ASP A 101 9.20 -7.27 4.80
C ASP A 101 10.71 -7.12 4.58
N VAL A 102 11.10 -6.19 3.72
CA VAL A 102 12.50 -5.98 3.35
C VAL A 102 13.29 -5.40 4.52
N THR A 103 12.66 -4.54 5.32
CA THR A 103 13.30 -3.90 6.47
C THR A 103 13.68 -4.92 7.53
N GLU A 104 12.77 -5.84 7.87
CA GLU A 104 13.00 -6.89 8.86
C GLU A 104 13.57 -8.18 8.25
N LYS A 105 13.66 -8.26 6.93
CA LYS A 105 14.18 -9.42 6.19
C LYS A 105 13.45 -10.72 6.52
N LYS A 106 12.12 -10.66 6.48
CA LYS A 106 11.29 -11.84 6.76
C LYS A 106 10.06 -11.86 5.85
N PRO A 107 9.59 -13.07 5.47
CA PRO A 107 8.35 -13.17 4.69
C PRO A 107 7.13 -12.83 5.56
N ILE A 108 6.08 -12.36 4.91
CA ILE A 108 4.81 -12.08 5.57
C ILE A 108 3.80 -13.07 5.01
N ALA A 109 3.50 -14.10 5.79
CA ALA A 109 2.58 -15.16 5.36
C ALA A 109 1.17 -14.61 5.14
N ILE A 110 0.39 -15.31 4.31
CA ILE A 110 -1.05 -15.03 4.16
C ILE A 110 -1.70 -15.18 5.54
N GLY A 111 -2.48 -14.18 5.95
CA GLY A 111 -3.04 -14.09 7.30
C GLY A 111 -2.16 -13.33 8.28
N GLY A 112 -0.89 -13.10 7.94
CA GLY A 112 0.01 -12.29 8.74
C GLY A 112 -0.13 -10.80 8.46
N TYR A 113 0.62 -9.99 9.19
CA TYR A 113 0.57 -8.54 9.02
C TYR A 113 1.95 -7.92 9.14
N VAL A 114 2.06 -6.70 8.65
CA VAL A 114 3.27 -5.89 8.76
C VAL A 114 2.91 -4.51 9.31
N PRO A 115 3.65 -4.00 10.32
CA PRO A 115 3.42 -2.65 10.80
C PRO A 115 3.93 -1.63 9.78
N LEU A 116 3.17 -0.53 9.61
CA LEU A 116 3.52 0.55 8.70
C LEU A 116 4.29 1.62 9.45
N THR A 117 5.57 1.36 9.67
CA THR A 117 6.48 2.30 10.31
C THR A 117 7.19 3.15 9.27
N ASP A 118 7.63 4.35 9.66
CA ASP A 118 8.29 5.27 8.75
C ASP A 118 9.55 4.65 8.15
N GLY A 119 9.68 4.71 6.83
CA GLY A 119 10.82 4.16 6.10
C GLY A 119 10.79 2.66 5.85
N ARG A 120 9.78 1.94 6.35
CA ARG A 120 9.69 0.49 6.12
C ARG A 120 9.51 0.18 4.65
N GLN A 121 10.24 -0.81 4.17
CA GLN A 121 10.15 -1.29 2.80
C GLN A 121 9.44 -2.63 2.77
N ILE A 122 8.44 -2.75 1.91
CA ILE A 122 7.62 -3.96 1.78
C ILE A 122 7.56 -4.34 0.31
N LEU A 123 8.01 -5.55 0.00
CA LEU A 123 7.85 -6.12 -1.34
C LEU A 123 6.49 -6.79 -1.41
N LEU A 124 5.64 -6.36 -2.33
CA LEU A 124 4.30 -6.90 -2.46
C LEU A 124 4.25 -8.15 -3.33
N ASP A 125 5.11 -8.22 -4.36
CA ASP A 125 5.13 -9.34 -5.30
C ASP A 125 6.55 -9.48 -5.82
N LYS A 126 7.08 -10.71 -5.81
CA LYS A 126 8.43 -11.02 -6.32
C LYS A 126 8.46 -11.25 -7.82
N GLY A 127 7.29 -11.46 -8.44
CA GLY A 127 7.19 -11.76 -9.84
C GLY A 127 7.45 -10.55 -10.74
N GLN A 128 7.44 -10.79 -12.03
CA GLN A 128 7.61 -9.72 -13.02
C GLN A 128 6.49 -8.67 -12.83
N GLY A 129 6.89 -7.40 -12.82
CA GLY A 129 5.94 -6.31 -12.58
C GLY A 129 5.57 -6.10 -11.12
N GLY A 130 6.10 -6.89 -10.18
CA GLY A 130 5.85 -6.74 -8.76
C GLY A 130 6.36 -5.41 -8.23
N ARG A 131 5.62 -4.84 -7.29
CA ARG A 131 5.94 -3.53 -6.72
C ARG A 131 6.54 -3.63 -5.32
N LEU A 132 7.46 -2.73 -5.06
CA LEU A 132 7.98 -2.44 -3.73
C LEU A 132 7.32 -1.16 -3.23
N VAL A 133 6.93 -1.13 -1.97
CA VAL A 133 6.43 0.11 -1.34
C VAL A 133 7.38 0.54 -0.24
N VAL A 134 7.54 1.86 -0.11
CA VAL A 134 8.24 2.48 1.01
C VAL A 134 7.22 3.30 1.79
N VAL A 135 7.11 3.04 3.08
CA VAL A 135 6.16 3.69 3.96
C VAL A 135 6.72 5.04 4.40
N GLN A 136 5.88 6.06 4.30
CA GLN A 136 6.17 7.39 4.82
C GLN A 136 5.07 7.78 5.80
N LEU A 137 5.42 8.16 7.01
CA LEU A 137 4.44 8.66 7.96
C LEU A 137 4.41 10.18 7.88
N VAL A 138 3.24 10.72 7.60
CA VAL A 138 3.03 12.16 7.48
C VAL A 138 2.29 12.65 8.72
N LYS A 139 2.85 13.67 9.36
CA LYS A 139 2.23 14.29 10.54
C LYS A 139 1.27 15.39 10.12
N ASN A 140 0.15 15.44 10.79
CA ASN A 140 -0.80 16.54 10.66
C ASN A 140 -0.39 17.74 11.52
#